data_9c17681d1c1ff1d8753a13a6653442e5
#
_entry.id   9c17681d1c1ff1d8753a13a6653442e5
#
_cell.length_a   1.000
_cell.length_b   1.000
_cell.length_c   1.000
_cell.angle_alpha   90.00
_cell.angle_beta   90.00
_cell.angle_gamma   90.00
#
_symmetry.space_group_name_H-M   'P 1'
#
loop_
_entity.id
_entity.type
_entity.pdbx_description
1 polymer ?
#
loop_
_entity_poly.entity_id
_entity_poly.type
_entity_poly.pdbx_seq_one_letter_code
_entity_poly.pdbx_strand_id
1 'polypeptide(L)'
;MKYGQIKPITTVHPDIRLAPSYTRKAVMAGMRLLAPLYLRLGLRFSSVTSLHAERAAGAFESFFSGKNRLLIAFRHPYGDEPQLLSYYILCRVRKDAAEAGIRMTRDPHALFIHGYEVPRWGGAFLRWLLPRMGALPVHHAKTDAAGLNRIRKAISDGQYPVALSPEGQVSYSPRSIPRIEQGAARIALWCAEDLRKAGRPEKVLILPVCFRYIPVTRSGHSAEKLLNLVENAVGTLSDSAGPTTDSPRSAGS
;
A
#
# COMPACT_ATOMS: atom_id res chain seq x y z
N MET A 1 -22.30 -29.93 -10.08
CA MET A 1 -21.85 -28.55 -10.01
C MET A 1 -22.07 -27.90 -11.36
N LYS A 2 -22.97 -26.90 -11.49
CA LYS A 2 -23.16 -26.15 -12.75
C LYS A 2 -22.02 -25.15 -12.85
N TYR A 3 -21.10 -25.35 -13.78
CA TYR A 3 -20.12 -24.34 -14.14
C TYR A 3 -20.86 -23.12 -14.67
N GLY A 4 -20.78 -22.01 -13.91
CA GLY A 4 -21.36 -20.74 -14.35
C GLY A 4 -20.71 -20.34 -15.66
N GLN A 5 -21.51 -19.93 -16.63
CA GLN A 5 -21.06 -19.43 -17.92
C GLN A 5 -20.06 -18.29 -17.67
N ILE A 6 -18.82 -18.49 -18.10
CA ILE A 6 -17.80 -17.43 -18.14
C ILE A 6 -18.31 -16.40 -19.14
N LYS A 7 -18.78 -15.25 -18.64
CA LYS A 7 -19.15 -14.13 -19.52
C LYS A 7 -17.90 -13.70 -20.29
N PRO A 8 -17.97 -13.57 -21.61
CA PRO A 8 -16.82 -13.12 -22.38
C PRO A 8 -16.34 -11.76 -21.91
N ILE A 9 -15.02 -11.59 -21.83
CA ILE A 9 -14.30 -10.38 -21.35
C ILE A 9 -14.53 -9.13 -22.24
N THR A 10 -15.39 -9.27 -23.27
CA THR A 10 -15.70 -8.24 -24.26
C THR A 10 -16.65 -7.14 -23.78
N THR A 11 -17.19 -7.19 -22.57
CA THR A 11 -17.89 -6.04 -22.01
C THR A 11 -16.87 -5.00 -21.57
N VAL A 12 -16.65 -4.01 -22.43
CA VAL A 12 -16.01 -2.74 -22.06
C VAL A 12 -16.66 -2.28 -20.76
N HIS A 13 -15.89 -2.30 -19.66
CA HIS A 13 -16.43 -1.86 -18.38
C HIS A 13 -16.90 -0.40 -18.56
N PRO A 14 -18.14 -0.07 -18.12
CA PRO A 14 -18.61 1.31 -18.21
C PRO A 14 -17.60 2.22 -17.53
N ASP A 15 -17.38 3.40 -18.12
CA ASP A 15 -16.48 4.40 -17.55
C ASP A 15 -16.80 4.61 -16.08
N ILE A 16 -15.84 4.27 -15.22
CA ILE A 16 -15.98 4.49 -13.80
C ILE A 16 -15.84 5.99 -13.60
N ARG A 17 -16.96 6.65 -13.36
CA ARG A 17 -16.94 8.04 -12.92
C ARG A 17 -16.32 8.09 -11.52
N LEU A 18 -15.06 8.46 -11.47
CA LEU A 18 -14.35 8.65 -10.20
C LEU A 18 -14.89 9.93 -9.56
N ALA A 19 -15.31 9.81 -8.31
CA ALA A 19 -15.68 10.98 -7.52
C ALA A 19 -14.46 11.91 -7.36
N PRO A 20 -14.64 13.24 -7.41
CA PRO A 20 -13.56 14.16 -7.12
C PRO A 20 -12.95 13.89 -5.74
N SER A 21 -11.63 13.80 -5.71
CA SER A 21 -10.90 13.57 -4.46
C SER A 21 -10.70 14.90 -3.71
N TYR A 22 -11.07 14.91 -2.43
CA TYR A 22 -10.90 16.05 -1.52
C TYR A 22 -10.78 15.58 -0.08
N THR A 23 -9.98 16.26 0.71
CA THR A 23 -9.76 15.88 2.11
C THR A 23 -10.80 16.54 3.01
N ARG A 24 -11.61 15.74 3.72
CA ARG A 24 -12.58 16.23 4.73
C ARG A 24 -12.03 16.08 6.12
N LYS A 25 -11.84 17.17 6.85
CA LYS A 25 -11.33 17.18 8.22
C LYS A 25 -12.14 16.28 9.17
N ALA A 26 -13.48 16.30 9.06
CA ALA A 26 -14.34 15.44 9.88
C ALA A 26 -14.12 13.96 9.62
N VAL A 27 -13.93 13.54 8.36
CA VAL A 27 -13.60 12.15 8.00
C VAL A 27 -12.23 11.77 8.56
N MET A 28 -11.25 12.65 8.46
CA MET A 28 -9.92 12.42 9.02
C MET A 28 -9.94 12.27 10.54
N ALA A 29 -10.72 13.10 11.24
CA ALA A 29 -10.90 13.00 12.69
C ALA A 29 -11.58 11.67 13.08
N GLY A 30 -12.63 11.27 12.36
CA GLY A 30 -13.29 9.97 12.55
C GLY A 30 -12.34 8.79 12.29
N MET A 31 -11.55 8.86 11.22
CA MET A 31 -10.54 7.82 10.92
C MET A 31 -9.48 7.75 12.02
N ARG A 32 -9.01 8.89 12.53
CA ARG A 32 -8.05 8.90 13.65
C ARG A 32 -8.61 8.23 14.90
N LEU A 33 -9.89 8.45 15.20
CA LEU A 33 -10.57 7.85 16.35
C LEU A 33 -10.76 6.34 16.16
N LEU A 34 -11.17 5.90 14.97
CA LEU A 34 -11.51 4.51 14.69
C LEU A 34 -10.32 3.64 14.27
N ALA A 35 -9.23 4.24 13.78
CA ALA A 35 -8.08 3.51 13.26
C ALA A 35 -7.44 2.54 14.28
N PRO A 36 -7.29 2.87 15.58
CA PRO A 36 -6.76 1.91 16.56
C PRO A 36 -7.65 0.68 16.75
N LEU A 37 -8.97 0.87 16.70
CA LEU A 37 -9.93 -0.23 16.81
C LEU A 37 -9.89 -1.10 15.54
N TYR A 38 -9.86 -0.48 14.37
CA TYR A 38 -9.72 -1.16 13.09
C TYR A 38 -8.39 -1.94 13.00
N LEU A 39 -7.28 -1.37 13.49
CA LEU A 39 -5.99 -2.07 13.57
C LEU A 39 -6.10 -3.39 14.35
N ARG A 40 -6.76 -3.36 15.51
CA ARG A 40 -6.86 -4.52 16.39
C ARG A 40 -7.90 -5.55 15.93
N LEU A 41 -9.08 -5.11 15.54
CA LEU A 41 -10.21 -5.99 15.24
C LEU A 41 -10.29 -6.35 13.75
N GLY A 42 -10.02 -5.41 12.86
CA GLY A 42 -10.06 -5.61 11.41
C GLY A 42 -8.80 -6.25 10.87
N LEU A 43 -7.65 -5.65 11.15
CA LEU A 43 -6.35 -6.11 10.65
C LEU A 43 -5.64 -7.10 11.59
N ARG A 44 -6.13 -7.25 12.83
CA ARG A 44 -5.58 -8.16 13.86
C ARG A 44 -4.13 -7.90 14.22
N PHE A 45 -3.69 -6.65 14.17
CA PHE A 45 -2.39 -6.23 14.67
C PHE A 45 -2.48 -5.81 16.13
N SER A 46 -1.57 -6.31 16.98
CA SER A 46 -1.49 -5.94 18.40
C SER A 46 -0.88 -4.56 18.59
N SER A 47 0.12 -4.22 17.80
CA SER A 47 0.83 -2.93 17.86
C SER A 47 1.49 -2.60 16.53
N VAL A 48 1.78 -1.31 16.34
CA VAL A 48 2.63 -0.79 15.27
C VAL A 48 3.68 0.09 15.92
N THR A 49 4.95 -0.24 15.70
CA THR A 49 6.10 0.52 16.14
C THR A 49 6.86 1.05 14.94
N SER A 50 7.47 2.21 15.07
CA SER A 50 8.29 2.82 14.02
C SER A 50 9.75 2.83 14.45
N LEU A 51 10.62 2.40 13.54
CA LEU A 51 12.06 2.65 13.63
C LEU A 51 12.34 3.96 12.88
N HIS A 52 13.22 4.79 13.42
CA HIS A 52 13.57 6.10 12.85
C HIS A 52 12.36 7.03 12.69
N ALA A 53 11.45 7.03 13.67
CA ALA A 53 10.24 7.83 13.70
C ALA A 53 10.53 9.34 13.53
N GLU A 54 11.66 9.80 14.07
CA GLU A 54 12.15 11.17 13.96
C GLU A 54 12.37 11.61 12.50
N ARG A 55 12.78 10.69 11.61
CA ARG A 55 12.96 10.99 10.18
C ARG A 55 11.62 11.23 9.49
N ALA A 56 10.62 10.40 9.79
CA ALA A 56 9.28 10.59 9.26
C ALA A 56 8.68 11.91 9.77
N ALA A 57 8.79 12.17 11.07
CA ALA A 57 8.32 13.41 11.69
C ALA A 57 8.99 14.65 11.08
N GLY A 58 10.33 14.62 10.93
CA GLY A 58 11.09 15.70 10.29
C GLY A 58 10.73 15.93 8.83
N ALA A 59 10.44 14.87 8.07
CA ALA A 59 10.00 14.96 6.68
C ALA A 59 8.63 15.64 6.56
N PHE A 60 7.68 15.29 7.44
CA PHE A 60 6.37 15.92 7.51
C PHE A 60 6.46 17.39 7.93
N GLU A 61 7.27 17.71 8.95
CA GLU A 61 7.46 19.10 9.39
C GLU A 61 8.10 19.95 8.29
N SER A 62 9.13 19.44 7.64
CA SER A 62 9.79 20.10 6.52
C SER A 62 8.83 20.33 5.33
N PHE A 63 7.89 19.40 5.09
CA PHE A 63 6.82 19.59 4.13
C PHE A 63 5.84 20.67 4.55
N PHE A 64 5.37 20.67 5.81
CA PHE A 64 4.40 21.66 6.31
C PHE A 64 4.98 23.06 6.45
N SER A 65 6.29 23.18 6.67
CA SER A 65 7.01 24.45 6.66
C SER A 65 7.36 24.94 5.24
N GLY A 66 6.98 24.21 4.18
CA GLY A 66 7.22 24.61 2.79
C GLY A 66 8.67 24.48 2.34
N LYS A 67 9.52 23.75 3.06
CA LYS A 67 10.93 23.54 2.68
C LYS A 67 11.08 22.47 1.59
N ASN A 68 10.16 21.51 1.54
CA ASN A 68 10.17 20.45 0.54
C ASN A 68 8.77 20.02 0.11
N ARG A 69 8.72 19.28 -0.98
CA ARG A 69 7.60 18.45 -1.40
C ARG A 69 7.93 17.01 -1.03
N LEU A 70 6.98 16.27 -0.46
CA LEU A 70 7.22 14.94 0.09
C LEU A 70 6.46 13.87 -0.67
N LEU A 71 7.20 12.87 -1.16
CA LEU A 71 6.68 11.63 -1.74
C LEU A 71 7.03 10.47 -0.80
N ILE A 72 6.02 9.75 -0.33
CA ILE A 72 6.20 8.58 0.52
C ILE A 72 6.14 7.34 -0.38
N ALA A 73 7.26 6.63 -0.50
CA ALA A 73 7.38 5.41 -1.29
C ALA A 73 7.37 4.20 -0.35
N PHE A 74 6.28 3.44 -0.31
CA PHE A 74 6.13 2.33 0.62
C PHE A 74 6.07 0.97 -0.08
N ARG A 75 6.64 -0.05 0.55
CA ARG A 75 6.56 -1.42 0.08
C ARG A 75 5.16 -2.00 0.29
N HIS A 76 4.73 -2.89 -0.62
CA HIS A 76 3.38 -3.45 -0.63
C HIS A 76 3.36 -5.00 -0.74
N PRO A 77 3.98 -5.72 0.24
CA PRO A 77 4.11 -7.17 0.16
C PRO A 77 2.82 -7.96 0.47
N TYR A 78 1.87 -7.45 1.27
CA TYR A 78 0.72 -8.26 1.73
C TYR A 78 -0.66 -7.65 1.43
N GLY A 79 -0.76 -6.34 1.23
CA GLY A 79 -2.04 -5.67 0.98
C GLY A 79 -2.52 -4.76 2.11
N ASP A 80 -2.04 -4.93 3.33
CA ASP A 80 -2.45 -4.14 4.50
C ASP A 80 -1.61 -2.86 4.72
N GLU A 81 -0.52 -2.69 3.97
CA GLU A 81 0.44 -1.62 4.16
C GLU A 81 -0.16 -0.22 4.01
N PRO A 82 -1.06 0.06 3.05
CA PRO A 82 -1.70 1.37 2.97
C PRO A 82 -2.50 1.70 4.23
N GLN A 83 -3.18 0.72 4.82
CA GLN A 83 -3.96 0.89 6.06
C GLN A 83 -3.03 1.10 7.26
N LEU A 84 -1.94 0.31 7.36
CA LEU A 84 -0.92 0.45 8.41
C LEU A 84 -0.22 1.80 8.32
N LEU A 85 0.15 2.23 7.12
CA LEU A 85 0.76 3.54 6.89
C LEU A 85 -0.20 4.68 7.21
N SER A 86 -1.47 4.56 6.82
CA SER A 86 -2.52 5.52 7.18
C SER A 86 -2.69 5.63 8.70
N TYR A 87 -2.76 4.49 9.40
CA TYR A 87 -2.81 4.46 10.86
C TYR A 87 -1.59 5.15 11.47
N TYR A 88 -0.38 4.81 11.02
CA TYR A 88 0.86 5.40 11.51
C TYR A 88 0.86 6.92 11.33
N ILE A 89 0.54 7.40 10.13
CA ILE A 89 0.52 8.83 9.82
C ILE A 89 -0.52 9.55 10.68
N LEU A 90 -1.74 9.04 10.76
CA LEU A 90 -2.84 9.71 11.46
C LEU A 90 -2.70 9.70 12.98
N CYS A 91 -2.16 8.61 13.54
CA CYS A 91 -2.22 8.35 14.98
C CYS A 91 -0.86 8.45 15.69
N ARG A 92 0.25 8.23 14.96
CA ARG A 92 1.57 8.09 15.55
C ARG A 92 2.53 9.22 15.23
N VAL A 93 2.61 9.67 13.97
CA VAL A 93 3.61 10.66 13.52
C VAL A 93 3.64 11.91 14.40
N ARG A 94 2.48 12.42 14.83
CA ARG A 94 2.44 13.60 15.72
C ARG A 94 3.00 13.33 17.10
N LYS A 95 2.78 12.13 17.62
CA LYS A 95 3.32 11.69 18.91
C LYS A 95 4.83 11.51 18.82
N ASP A 96 5.28 10.79 17.79
CA ASP A 96 6.70 10.56 17.54
C ASP A 96 7.46 11.88 17.31
N ALA A 97 6.81 12.88 16.65
CA ALA A 97 7.35 14.22 16.51
C ALA A 97 7.55 14.91 17.87
N ALA A 98 6.55 14.84 18.74
CA ALA A 98 6.65 15.42 20.08
C ALA A 98 7.75 14.76 20.93
N GLU A 99 7.88 13.44 20.85
CA GLU A 99 8.94 12.67 21.51
C GLU A 99 10.34 13.05 20.98
N ALA A 100 10.45 13.42 19.70
CA ALA A 100 11.68 13.91 19.07
C ALA A 100 11.91 15.42 19.22
N GLY A 101 11.06 16.15 19.97
CA GLY A 101 11.16 17.60 20.12
C GLY A 101 10.76 18.40 18.86
N ILE A 102 10.10 17.76 17.88
CA ILE A 102 9.67 18.38 16.63
C ILE A 102 8.25 18.91 16.79
N ARG A 103 8.07 20.24 16.66
CA ARG A 103 6.75 20.86 16.75
C ARG A 103 6.02 20.79 15.42
N MET A 104 5.03 19.93 15.32
CA MET A 104 4.17 19.84 14.13
C MET A 104 3.14 20.97 14.09
N THR A 105 3.12 21.73 12.99
CA THR A 105 2.22 22.86 12.77
C THR A 105 0.85 22.44 12.24
N ARG A 106 0.76 21.25 11.63
CA ARG A 106 -0.46 20.71 11.03
C ARG A 106 -0.65 19.23 11.37
N ASP A 107 -1.88 18.76 11.27
CA ASP A 107 -2.18 17.32 11.41
C ASP A 107 -1.64 16.54 10.23
N PRO A 108 -0.81 15.49 10.47
CA PRO A 108 -0.24 14.68 9.42
C PRO A 108 -1.30 13.84 8.70
N HIS A 109 -1.20 13.81 7.40
CA HIS A 109 -1.98 12.99 6.49
C HIS A 109 -1.21 12.80 5.19
N ALA A 110 -1.54 11.79 4.38
CA ALA A 110 -1.00 11.59 3.05
C ALA A 110 -2.10 11.22 2.06
N LEU A 111 -1.94 11.63 0.80
CA LEU A 111 -2.83 11.31 -0.30
C LEU A 111 -2.33 10.02 -0.95
N PHE A 112 -3.04 8.93 -0.76
CA PHE A 112 -2.66 7.63 -1.30
C PHE A 112 -3.05 7.49 -2.77
N ILE A 113 -2.10 7.09 -3.61
CA ILE A 113 -2.40 6.67 -4.98
C ILE A 113 -2.92 5.23 -4.94
N HIS A 114 -4.01 4.97 -5.63
CA HIS A 114 -4.59 3.63 -5.74
C HIS A 114 -5.10 3.34 -7.15
N GLY A 115 -5.19 2.07 -7.52
CA GLY A 115 -5.83 1.62 -8.74
C GLY A 115 -7.33 1.99 -8.74
N TYR A 116 -7.86 2.33 -9.90
CA TYR A 116 -9.28 2.68 -10.04
C TYR A 116 -10.23 1.53 -9.68
N GLU A 117 -9.73 0.29 -9.69
CA GLU A 117 -10.45 -0.93 -9.32
C GLU A 117 -10.63 -1.09 -7.80
N VAL A 118 -9.78 -0.49 -6.97
CA VAL A 118 -9.80 -0.62 -5.51
C VAL A 118 -11.17 -0.30 -4.89
N PRO A 119 -11.86 0.80 -5.26
CA PRO A 119 -13.21 1.06 -4.77
C PRO A 119 -14.25 0.02 -5.19
N ARG A 120 -13.97 -0.78 -6.22
CA ARG A 120 -14.87 -1.87 -6.64
C ARG A 120 -14.76 -3.06 -5.69
N TRP A 121 -13.54 -3.43 -5.34
CA TRP A 121 -13.28 -4.55 -4.42
C TRP A 121 -13.68 -4.22 -2.99
N GLY A 122 -13.39 -2.99 -2.57
CA GLY A 122 -13.64 -2.53 -1.21
C GLY A 122 -15.08 -2.16 -0.89
N GLY A 123 -16.00 -2.29 -1.87
CA GLY A 123 -17.42 -2.07 -1.69
C GLY A 123 -17.82 -0.60 -1.46
N ALA A 124 -19.05 -0.41 -0.97
CA ALA A 124 -19.65 0.93 -0.81
C ALA A 124 -18.88 1.82 0.16
N PHE A 125 -18.34 1.23 1.23
CA PHE A 125 -17.60 1.99 2.23
C PHE A 125 -16.31 2.60 1.66
N LEU A 126 -15.48 1.84 0.95
CA LEU A 126 -14.27 2.39 0.35
C LEU A 126 -14.56 3.37 -0.78
N ARG A 127 -15.63 3.15 -1.57
CA ARG A 127 -16.10 4.12 -2.56
C ARG A 127 -16.48 5.47 -1.93
N TRP A 128 -17.05 5.44 -0.74
CA TRP A 128 -17.39 6.65 0.01
C TRP A 128 -16.17 7.28 0.69
N LEU A 129 -15.27 6.46 1.26
CA LEU A 129 -14.16 6.89 2.10
C LEU A 129 -13.00 7.49 1.29
N LEU A 130 -12.51 6.75 0.29
CA LEU A 130 -11.28 7.10 -0.44
C LEU A 130 -11.29 8.51 -1.05
N PRO A 131 -12.36 8.95 -1.75
CA PRO A 131 -12.39 10.33 -2.26
C PRO A 131 -12.35 11.38 -1.14
N ARG A 132 -12.97 11.10 0.03
CA ARG A 132 -13.03 12.01 1.19
C ARG A 132 -11.76 12.07 2.00
N MET A 133 -10.87 11.09 1.81
CA MET A 133 -9.49 11.11 2.30
C MET A 133 -8.53 11.77 1.31
N GLY A 134 -9.00 12.22 0.15
CA GLY A 134 -8.18 12.79 -0.90
C GLY A 134 -7.34 11.76 -1.66
N ALA A 135 -7.70 10.48 -1.60
CA ALA A 135 -7.00 9.42 -2.31
C ALA A 135 -7.06 9.65 -3.85
N LEU A 136 -5.98 9.34 -4.55
CA LEU A 136 -5.75 9.67 -5.94
C LEU A 136 -5.86 8.40 -6.81
N PRO A 137 -6.95 8.23 -7.56
CA PRO A 137 -7.12 7.08 -8.43
C PRO A 137 -6.27 7.19 -9.70
N VAL A 138 -5.72 6.06 -10.15
CA VAL A 138 -4.95 5.92 -11.39
C VAL A 138 -5.33 4.64 -12.13
N HIS A 139 -5.34 4.69 -13.46
CA HIS A 139 -5.48 3.50 -14.29
C HIS A 139 -4.12 2.83 -14.52
N HIS A 140 -4.01 1.53 -14.23
CA HIS A 140 -2.80 0.76 -14.50
C HIS A 140 -2.77 0.16 -15.92
N ALA A 141 -3.93 -0.15 -16.48
CA ALA A 141 -4.02 -0.88 -17.75
C ALA A 141 -3.99 0.03 -19.00
N LYS A 142 -4.05 1.34 -18.84
CA LYS A 142 -4.02 2.29 -19.95
C LYS A 142 -3.31 3.59 -19.56
N THR A 143 -2.87 4.35 -20.54
CA THR A 143 -2.32 5.69 -20.31
C THR A 143 -3.41 6.61 -19.73
N ASP A 144 -3.29 6.98 -18.47
CA ASP A 144 -4.21 7.87 -17.77
C ASP A 144 -3.57 9.26 -17.61
N ALA A 145 -3.55 10.03 -18.68
CA ALA A 145 -3.00 11.38 -18.67
C ALA A 145 -3.69 12.29 -17.63
N ALA A 146 -5.01 12.14 -17.47
CA ALA A 146 -5.77 12.93 -16.49
C ALA A 146 -5.41 12.54 -15.05
N GLY A 147 -5.30 11.25 -14.75
CA GLY A 147 -4.86 10.74 -13.45
C GLY A 147 -3.43 11.19 -13.12
N LEU A 148 -2.51 11.03 -14.07
CA LEU A 148 -1.12 11.45 -13.91
C LEU A 148 -0.99 12.97 -13.68
N ASN A 149 -1.77 13.79 -14.38
CA ASN A 149 -1.81 15.24 -14.17
C ASN A 149 -2.36 15.61 -12.78
N ARG A 150 -3.39 14.89 -12.28
CA ARG A 150 -3.89 15.09 -10.91
C ARG A 150 -2.82 14.76 -9.88
N ILE A 151 -2.11 13.64 -10.06
CA ILE A 151 -1.01 13.23 -9.18
C ILE A 151 0.12 14.27 -9.22
N ARG A 152 0.55 14.69 -10.41
CA ARG A 152 1.58 15.71 -10.60
C ARG A 152 1.21 17.01 -9.88
N LYS A 153 -0.02 17.50 -10.05
CA LYS A 153 -0.51 18.67 -9.33
C LYS A 153 -0.59 18.47 -7.81
N ALA A 154 -1.04 17.30 -7.37
CA ALA A 154 -1.11 16.99 -5.94
C ALA A 154 0.27 16.98 -5.27
N ILE A 155 1.32 16.49 -5.96
CA ILE A 155 2.68 16.52 -5.43
C ILE A 155 3.23 17.93 -5.43
N SER A 156 3.09 18.68 -6.52
CA SER A 156 3.67 20.03 -6.63
C SER A 156 2.97 21.04 -5.72
N ASP A 157 1.64 21.00 -5.63
CA ASP A 157 0.83 22.06 -5.01
C ASP A 157 -0.06 21.58 -3.86
N GLY A 158 -0.16 20.26 -3.65
CA GLY A 158 -1.05 19.69 -2.66
C GLY A 158 -0.71 20.08 -1.23
N GLN A 159 -1.73 20.10 -0.37
CA GLN A 159 -1.61 20.44 1.06
C GLN A 159 -1.07 19.27 1.91
N TYR A 160 -0.96 18.07 1.35
CA TYR A 160 -0.49 16.86 2.00
C TYR A 160 0.51 16.13 1.10
N PRO A 161 1.46 15.39 1.69
CA PRO A 161 2.33 14.48 0.94
C PRO A 161 1.53 13.46 0.12
N VAL A 162 2.15 12.94 -0.93
CA VAL A 162 1.59 11.84 -1.72
C VAL A 162 2.28 10.55 -1.33
N ALA A 163 1.50 9.47 -1.16
CA ALA A 163 1.99 8.14 -0.85
C ALA A 163 1.65 7.16 -1.97
N LEU A 164 2.62 6.37 -2.39
CA LEU A 164 2.45 5.34 -3.41
C LEU A 164 3.33 4.12 -3.15
N SER A 165 2.92 2.98 -3.68
CA SER A 165 3.78 1.81 -3.78
C SER A 165 4.50 1.81 -5.12
N PRO A 166 5.85 1.82 -5.14
CA PRO A 166 6.61 1.73 -6.38
C PRO A 166 6.58 0.31 -6.99
N GLU A 167 6.00 -0.66 -6.31
CA GLU A 167 5.75 -2.02 -6.83
C GLU A 167 4.55 -2.05 -7.79
N GLY A 168 3.72 -1.00 -7.82
CA GLY A 168 2.55 -0.88 -8.68
C GLY A 168 1.36 -1.75 -8.27
N GLN A 169 1.61 -2.85 -7.57
CA GLN A 169 0.62 -3.83 -7.09
C GLN A 169 1.10 -4.51 -5.81
N VAL A 170 0.25 -5.33 -5.20
CA VAL A 170 0.67 -6.21 -4.11
C VAL A 170 1.64 -7.25 -4.64
N SER A 171 2.83 -7.32 -4.08
CA SER A 171 3.91 -8.16 -4.62
C SER A 171 3.90 -9.59 -4.09
N TYR A 172 3.25 -9.85 -2.95
CA TYR A 172 3.30 -11.12 -2.22
C TYR A 172 4.74 -11.63 -1.97
N SER A 173 5.70 -10.70 -1.93
CA SER A 173 7.13 -11.01 -1.80
C SER A 173 7.76 -10.24 -0.63
N PRO A 174 7.60 -10.72 0.62
CA PRO A 174 8.10 -10.01 1.79
C PRO A 174 9.61 -10.03 1.94
N ARG A 175 10.28 -11.04 1.37
CA ARG A 175 11.72 -11.26 1.53
C ARG A 175 12.57 -10.66 0.42
N SER A 176 12.02 -10.49 -0.77
CA SER A 176 12.73 -9.93 -1.92
C SER A 176 12.08 -8.63 -2.38
N ILE A 177 12.87 -7.76 -2.97
CA ILE A 177 12.37 -6.55 -3.63
C ILE A 177 12.04 -6.94 -5.07
N PRO A 178 10.76 -6.91 -5.47
CA PRO A 178 10.39 -7.17 -6.85
C PRO A 178 10.86 -6.03 -7.75
N ARG A 179 10.57 -6.15 -9.04
CA ARG A 179 10.82 -5.07 -9.97
C ARG A 179 10.07 -3.80 -9.52
N ILE A 180 10.81 -2.71 -9.38
CA ILE A 180 10.28 -1.40 -9.02
C ILE A 180 9.86 -0.68 -10.31
N GLU A 181 8.61 -0.19 -10.33
CA GLU A 181 8.10 0.63 -11.41
C GLU A 181 8.75 2.02 -11.42
N GLN A 182 9.10 2.52 -12.59
CA GLN A 182 9.73 3.83 -12.76
C GLN A 182 8.81 4.99 -12.39
N GLY A 183 7.51 4.74 -12.19
CA GLY A 183 6.49 5.74 -11.94
C GLY A 183 6.81 6.66 -10.76
N ALA A 184 7.26 6.09 -9.64
CA ALA A 184 7.63 6.87 -8.44
C ALA A 184 8.76 7.86 -8.72
N ALA A 185 9.83 7.41 -9.38
CA ALA A 185 10.96 8.26 -9.73
C ALA A 185 10.57 9.34 -10.74
N ARG A 186 9.79 8.98 -11.77
CA ARG A 186 9.32 9.94 -12.78
C ARG A 186 8.45 11.03 -12.18
N ILE A 187 7.54 10.68 -11.28
CA ILE A 187 6.67 11.63 -10.59
C ILE A 187 7.50 12.61 -9.75
N ALA A 188 8.51 12.13 -9.03
CA ALA A 188 9.42 12.98 -8.26
C ALA A 188 10.22 13.93 -9.17
N LEU A 189 10.74 13.44 -10.29
CA LEU A 189 11.46 14.25 -11.26
C LEU A 189 10.57 15.31 -11.92
N TRP A 190 9.33 14.97 -12.29
CA TRP A 190 8.36 15.94 -12.81
C TRP A 190 8.05 17.03 -11.79
N CYS A 191 7.86 16.66 -10.51
CA CYS A 191 7.66 17.64 -9.45
C CYS A 191 8.87 18.58 -9.33
N ALA A 192 10.09 18.05 -9.31
CA ALA A 192 11.30 18.86 -9.23
C ALA A 192 11.44 19.82 -10.44
N GLU A 193 11.09 19.34 -11.63
CA GLU A 193 11.09 20.16 -12.85
C GLU A 193 10.02 21.28 -12.78
N ASP A 194 8.82 20.96 -12.30
CA ASP A 194 7.74 21.94 -12.15
C ASP A 194 8.11 23.04 -11.15
N LEU A 195 8.69 22.65 -10.00
CA LEU A 195 9.18 23.60 -9.00
C LEU A 195 10.26 24.52 -9.60
N ARG A 196 11.22 23.94 -10.31
CA ARG A 196 12.28 24.72 -10.98
C ARG A 196 11.73 25.69 -12.01
N LYS A 197 10.77 25.25 -12.86
CA LYS A 197 10.11 26.12 -13.85
C LYS A 197 9.32 27.26 -13.21
N ALA A 198 8.74 26.99 -12.04
CA ALA A 198 7.98 27.97 -11.27
C ALA A 198 8.87 28.88 -10.38
N GLY A 199 10.19 28.74 -10.42
CA GLY A 199 11.12 29.51 -9.56
C GLY A 199 10.95 29.22 -8.06
N ARG A 200 10.41 28.05 -7.70
CA ARG A 200 10.13 27.66 -6.31
C ARG A 200 11.36 26.99 -5.68
N PRO A 201 11.70 27.35 -4.41
CA PRO A 201 12.93 26.87 -3.75
C PRO A 201 12.79 25.45 -3.14
N GLU A 202 11.58 24.89 -3.06
CA GLU A 202 11.36 23.61 -2.40
C GLU A 202 12.10 22.46 -3.11
N LYS A 203 12.63 21.56 -2.32
CA LYS A 203 13.26 20.33 -2.80
C LYS A 203 12.20 19.21 -2.81
N VAL A 204 12.38 18.20 -3.66
CA VAL A 204 11.58 16.98 -3.63
C VAL A 204 12.28 15.96 -2.76
N LEU A 205 11.61 15.52 -1.71
CA LEU A 205 12.08 14.49 -0.80
C LEU A 205 11.28 13.19 -1.03
N ILE A 206 11.97 12.08 -1.20
CA ILE A 206 11.38 10.74 -1.21
C ILE A 206 11.67 10.09 0.14
N LEU A 207 10.61 9.72 0.86
CA LEU A 207 10.68 8.96 2.12
C LEU A 207 10.37 7.50 1.83
N PRO A 208 11.38 6.61 1.82
CA PRO A 208 11.15 5.18 1.69
C PRO A 208 10.59 4.59 2.99
N VAL A 209 9.55 3.77 2.89
CA VAL A 209 8.92 3.08 4.02
C VAL A 209 8.85 1.58 3.75
N CYS A 210 9.39 0.80 4.68
CA CYS A 210 9.31 -0.65 4.68
C CYS A 210 8.52 -1.14 5.88
N PHE A 211 7.86 -2.29 5.72
CA PHE A 211 7.12 -2.95 6.78
C PHE A 211 7.79 -4.27 7.15
N ARG A 212 7.90 -4.52 8.44
CA ARG A 212 8.31 -5.81 8.98
C ARG A 212 7.19 -6.36 9.86
N TYR A 213 6.66 -7.49 9.47
CA TYR A 213 5.63 -8.20 10.22
C TYR A 213 6.31 -9.16 11.19
N ILE A 214 5.97 -9.05 12.46
CA ILE A 214 6.53 -9.90 13.52
C ILE A 214 5.38 -10.72 14.09
N PRO A 215 5.39 -12.06 13.91
CA PRO A 215 4.39 -12.93 14.49
C PRO A 215 4.40 -12.81 16.02
N VAL A 216 3.22 -12.77 16.65
CA VAL A 216 3.12 -12.86 18.10
C VAL A 216 3.31 -14.33 18.49
N THR A 217 3.96 -14.58 19.63
CA THR A 217 4.42 -15.91 20.11
C THR A 217 3.31 -16.99 20.11
N ARG A 218 2.04 -16.60 20.26
CA ARG A 218 0.87 -17.51 20.13
C ARG A 218 0.68 -18.04 18.70
N SER A 219 1.22 -17.38 17.70
CA SER A 219 1.10 -17.80 16.29
C SER A 219 2.09 -18.89 15.92
N GLY A 220 3.19 -19.07 16.66
CA GLY A 220 4.19 -20.12 16.43
C GLY A 220 3.55 -21.51 16.55
N HIS A 221 2.80 -21.76 17.60
CA HIS A 221 2.08 -23.04 17.80
C HIS A 221 1.02 -23.32 16.71
N SER A 222 0.33 -22.27 16.23
CA SER A 222 -0.63 -22.42 15.13
C SER A 222 0.07 -22.67 13.80
N ALA A 223 1.24 -22.07 13.56
CA ALA A 223 2.04 -22.31 12.37
C ALA A 223 2.63 -23.73 12.35
N GLU A 224 3.16 -24.21 13.47
CA GLU A 224 3.63 -25.62 13.61
C GLU A 224 2.48 -26.61 13.38
N LYS A 225 1.31 -26.37 13.96
CA LYS A 225 0.14 -27.21 13.74
C LYS A 225 -0.28 -27.24 12.28
N LEU A 226 -0.25 -26.11 11.58
CA LEU A 226 -0.54 -26.03 10.16
C LEU A 226 0.54 -26.77 9.33
N LEU A 227 1.81 -26.59 9.67
CA LEU A 227 2.92 -27.30 9.01
C LEU A 227 2.75 -28.82 9.15
N ASN A 228 2.52 -29.30 10.37
CA ASN A 228 2.27 -30.71 10.64
C ASN A 228 1.05 -31.27 9.86
N LEU A 229 -0.01 -30.47 9.71
CA LEU A 229 -1.17 -30.86 8.91
C LEU A 229 -0.81 -30.96 7.41
N VAL A 230 -0.01 -30.05 6.90
CA VAL A 230 0.45 -30.07 5.49
C VAL A 230 1.42 -31.24 5.27
N GLU A 231 2.37 -31.45 6.16
CA GLU A 231 3.33 -32.55 6.08
C GLU A 231 2.63 -33.92 6.14
N ASN A 232 1.66 -34.08 7.03
CA ASN A 232 0.85 -35.30 7.09
C ASN A 232 0.01 -35.50 5.81
N ALA A 233 -0.57 -34.45 5.26
CA ALA A 233 -1.35 -34.53 4.03
C ALA A 233 -0.47 -34.86 2.80
N VAL A 234 0.75 -34.32 2.73
CA VAL A 234 1.72 -34.62 1.67
C VAL A 234 2.27 -36.01 1.85
N GLY A 235 2.60 -36.46 3.06
CA GLY A 235 3.04 -37.81 3.38
C GLY A 235 2.02 -38.86 2.97
N THR A 236 0.72 -38.65 3.27
CA THR A 236 -0.34 -39.57 2.85
C THR A 236 -0.52 -39.62 1.31
N LEU A 237 -0.21 -38.54 0.60
CA LEU A 237 -0.24 -38.50 -0.86
C LEU A 237 0.96 -39.28 -1.47
N SER A 238 2.15 -39.23 -0.85
CA SER A 238 3.33 -39.97 -1.28
C SER A 238 3.18 -41.47 -1.06
N ASP A 239 2.55 -41.89 0.03
CA ASP A 239 2.29 -43.32 0.33
C ASP A 239 1.18 -43.91 -0.51
N SER A 240 0.27 -43.09 -1.05
CA SER A 240 -0.79 -43.52 -1.96
C SER A 240 -0.33 -43.65 -3.43
N ALA A 241 0.79 -43.04 -3.80
CA ALA A 241 1.47 -43.24 -5.07
C ALA A 241 2.38 -44.50 -4.96
N GLY A 242 1.81 -45.68 -5.11
CA GLY A 242 2.54 -46.93 -5.05
C GLY A 242 3.73 -46.97 -6.04
N PRO A 243 4.70 -47.86 -5.83
CA PRO A 243 5.91 -47.88 -6.61
C PRO A 243 5.59 -48.10 -8.10
N THR A 244 6.00 -47.17 -8.95
CA THR A 244 6.03 -47.39 -10.40
C THR A 244 6.98 -48.56 -10.67
N THR A 245 6.42 -49.71 -11.00
CA THR A 245 7.17 -50.87 -11.47
C THR A 245 7.77 -50.52 -12.84
N ASP A 246 8.98 -50.01 -12.82
CA ASP A 246 9.85 -50.04 -14.00
C ASP A 246 10.21 -51.49 -14.29
N SER A 247 9.56 -52.12 -15.26
CA SER A 247 9.97 -53.37 -15.79
C SER A 247 11.22 -53.16 -16.64
N PRO A 248 12.31 -53.97 -16.41
CA PRO A 248 13.50 -53.86 -17.23
C PRO A 248 13.18 -54.43 -18.63
N ARG A 249 13.35 -53.62 -19.66
CA ARG A 249 13.39 -54.09 -21.04
C ARG A 249 14.62 -54.98 -21.19
N SER A 250 14.37 -56.28 -21.36
CA SER A 250 15.35 -57.27 -21.75
C SER A 250 15.99 -56.88 -23.08
N ALA A 251 17.32 -56.73 -23.05
CA ALA A 251 18.16 -56.77 -24.23
C ALA A 251 18.14 -58.21 -24.79
N GLY A 252 17.71 -58.31 -26.01
CA GLY A 252 17.75 -59.55 -26.77
C GLY A 252 18.45 -59.30 -28.11
N SER A 253 19.64 -59.89 -28.22
CA SER A 253 20.38 -60.31 -29.42
C SER A 253 20.20 -59.52 -30.71
#